data_c032f787da53bb19b42db0e6d298d3c8
#
_entry.id   c032f787da53bb19b42db0e6d298d3c8
#
_cell.length_a   1.000
_cell.length_b   1.000
_cell.length_c   1.000
_cell.angle_alpha   90.00
_cell.angle_beta   90.00
_cell.angle_gamma   90.00
#
_symmetry.space_group_name_H-M   'P 1'
#
loop_
_entity.id
_entity.type
_entity.pdbx_description
1 polymer ?
#
loop_
_entity_poly.entity_id
_entity_poly.type
_entity_poly.pdbx_seq_one_letter_code
_entity_poly.pdbx_strand_id
1 'polypeptide(L)'
;MGELRSTVHLSIFSNALYQTVFDGSTAQETTGTNVYKTDFSTGKTTLFYHADSLFSAFPFATEDTLYIVAGKLLAFPLAGGAPREIPYDSDEWVDVLYDEQYLYSISSVTAPYAYTQGQRLDLQTGETLPWNIPGETTNVLDVVNGQLVTCRILSDSPVPFPEDSEMSDAFLQNSLCEFDLTDAVTGKPVQKLLSYPWYGEDDGTMRTSYYYLGHNGSDLYFSGYHTPYATDQHSVSVLCIRSDGTQDALDLAEDWNCSALDLDAELRWLMTYNSDMTAFTLYDLQGNRLGANARPAGLAVYTPLTLLDDGRVVLLIGKTSASTQLATIPADAFLNGSTEYTEMEFVG
;
A
#
# COMPACT_ATOMS: atom_id res chain seq x y z
N MET A 1 6.80 7.85 -27.44
CA MET A 1 6.97 7.85 -25.97
C MET A 1 5.59 8.11 -25.38
N GLY A 2 4.97 7.08 -24.79
CA GLY A 2 3.69 7.23 -24.12
C GLY A 2 3.91 7.88 -22.77
N GLU A 3 3.25 8.99 -22.50
CA GLU A 3 3.16 9.57 -21.18
C GLU A 3 2.22 8.70 -20.32
N LEU A 4 2.55 8.49 -19.04
CA LEU A 4 1.59 7.98 -18.07
C LEU A 4 0.45 8.99 -17.98
N ARG A 5 -0.65 8.75 -18.69
CA ARG A 5 -1.88 9.51 -18.52
C ARG A 5 -2.41 9.22 -17.12
N SER A 6 -3.16 10.13 -16.53
CA SER A 6 -3.65 10.07 -15.14
C SER A 6 -3.98 8.64 -14.72
N THR A 7 -2.98 7.99 -14.11
CA THR A 7 -3.09 6.63 -13.58
C THR A 7 -4.04 6.65 -12.40
N VAL A 8 -5.03 5.81 -12.44
CA VAL A 8 -5.99 5.65 -11.35
C VAL A 8 -5.45 4.65 -10.33
N HIS A 9 -4.95 3.50 -10.83
CA HIS A 9 -4.31 2.47 -10.03
C HIS A 9 -3.07 1.94 -10.72
N LEU A 10 -2.11 1.50 -9.91
CA LEU A 10 -0.87 0.90 -10.34
C LEU A 10 -0.59 -0.30 -9.41
N SER A 11 -0.52 -1.49 -9.99
CA SER A 11 -0.32 -2.72 -9.23
C SER A 11 0.73 -3.58 -9.93
N ILE A 12 1.63 -4.16 -9.15
CA ILE A 12 2.70 -5.01 -9.66
C ILE A 12 2.50 -6.42 -9.13
N PHE A 13 2.42 -7.39 -10.05
CA PHE A 13 2.26 -8.80 -9.72
C PHE A 13 3.20 -9.63 -10.58
N SER A 14 3.83 -10.62 -9.95
CA SER A 14 4.79 -11.50 -10.64
C SER A 14 5.85 -10.68 -11.39
N ASN A 15 5.88 -10.75 -12.68
CA ASN A 15 6.85 -10.03 -13.51
C ASN A 15 6.15 -9.00 -14.42
N ALA A 16 5.05 -8.40 -13.97
CA ALA A 16 4.29 -7.43 -14.74
C ALA A 16 3.69 -6.32 -13.89
N LEU A 17 3.60 -5.14 -14.49
CA LEU A 17 2.83 -4.02 -13.96
C LEU A 17 1.49 -3.95 -14.67
N TYR A 18 0.44 -3.74 -13.89
CA TYR A 18 -0.89 -3.45 -14.37
C TYR A 18 -1.25 -2.01 -14.03
N GLN A 19 -1.54 -1.23 -15.05
CA GLN A 19 -1.86 0.18 -14.93
C GLN A 19 -3.27 0.43 -15.40
N THR A 20 -4.07 1.07 -14.57
CA THR A 20 -5.43 1.48 -14.89
C THR A 20 -5.45 2.95 -15.28
N VAL A 21 -6.04 3.25 -16.43
CA VAL A 21 -6.11 4.60 -17.01
C VAL A 21 -7.49 4.81 -17.62
N PHE A 22 -8.08 5.99 -17.45
CA PHE A 22 -9.30 6.35 -18.17
C PHE A 22 -9.03 6.42 -19.68
N ASP A 23 -10.01 6.01 -20.50
CA ASP A 23 -9.88 5.94 -21.95
C ASP A 23 -9.95 7.31 -22.65
N GLY A 24 -10.49 8.32 -21.97
CA GLY A 24 -10.60 9.69 -22.49
C GLY A 24 -9.55 10.63 -21.91
N SER A 25 -9.29 11.73 -22.61
CA SER A 25 -8.39 12.81 -22.17
C SER A 25 -9.09 13.83 -21.24
N THR A 26 -10.42 13.84 -21.25
CA THR A 26 -11.28 14.69 -20.38
C THR A 26 -12.43 13.88 -19.83
N ALA A 27 -13.07 14.35 -18.75
CA ALA A 27 -14.22 13.67 -18.14
C ALA A 27 -15.40 13.50 -19.10
N GLN A 28 -15.57 14.39 -20.09
CA GLN A 28 -16.62 14.31 -21.11
C GLN A 28 -16.32 13.30 -22.21
N GLU A 29 -15.06 12.99 -22.44
CA GLU A 29 -14.61 12.03 -23.46
C GLU A 29 -14.41 10.64 -22.88
N THR A 30 -14.34 10.53 -21.56
CA THR A 30 -14.13 9.24 -20.90
C THR A 30 -15.41 8.41 -20.96
N THR A 31 -15.31 7.23 -21.57
CA THR A 31 -16.41 6.28 -21.72
C THR A 31 -16.15 4.99 -20.97
N GLY A 32 -14.92 4.74 -20.60
CA GLY A 32 -14.50 3.52 -19.90
C GLY A 32 -13.11 3.62 -19.29
N THR A 33 -12.61 2.48 -18.90
CA THR A 33 -11.31 2.32 -18.24
C THR A 33 -10.48 1.27 -18.94
N ASN A 34 -9.24 1.60 -19.26
CA ASN A 34 -8.25 0.69 -19.83
C ASN A 34 -7.34 0.15 -18.75
N VAL A 35 -7.10 -1.15 -18.77
CA VAL A 35 -6.03 -1.80 -17.99
C VAL A 35 -4.91 -2.18 -18.94
N TYR A 36 -3.74 -1.58 -18.76
CA TYR A 36 -2.54 -1.91 -19.52
C TYR A 36 -1.65 -2.83 -18.72
N LYS A 37 -1.08 -3.83 -19.37
CA LYS A 37 -0.06 -4.71 -18.83
C LYS A 37 1.29 -4.35 -19.41
N THR A 38 2.27 -4.06 -18.56
CA THR A 38 3.67 -3.92 -18.93
C THR A 38 4.43 -5.13 -18.44
N ASP A 39 4.93 -5.96 -19.33
CA ASP A 39 5.75 -7.12 -19.03
C ASP A 39 7.19 -6.67 -18.81
N PHE A 40 7.73 -6.89 -17.62
CA PHE A 40 9.08 -6.44 -17.27
C PHE A 40 10.18 -7.23 -17.96
N SER A 41 9.94 -8.46 -18.42
CA SER A 41 10.94 -9.26 -19.14
C SER A 41 11.18 -8.75 -20.57
N THR A 42 10.15 -8.21 -21.19
CA THR A 42 10.18 -7.71 -22.57
C THR A 42 10.19 -6.21 -22.68
N GLY A 43 9.85 -5.49 -21.60
CA GLY A 43 9.68 -4.03 -21.59
C GLY A 43 8.45 -3.54 -22.37
N LYS A 44 7.55 -4.42 -22.80
CA LYS A 44 6.41 -4.09 -23.64
C LYS A 44 5.14 -3.86 -22.85
N THR A 45 4.44 -2.79 -23.19
CA THR A 45 3.10 -2.47 -22.68
C THR A 45 2.05 -2.80 -23.74
N THR A 46 0.99 -3.49 -23.32
CA THR A 46 -0.14 -3.84 -24.17
C THR A 46 -1.45 -3.55 -23.44
N LEU A 47 -2.51 -3.23 -24.19
CA LEU A 47 -3.85 -3.18 -23.63
C LEU A 47 -4.24 -4.61 -23.22
N PHE A 48 -4.47 -4.79 -21.93
CA PHE A 48 -4.85 -6.08 -21.37
C PHE A 48 -6.35 -6.26 -21.29
N TYR A 49 -7.06 -5.23 -20.86
CA TYR A 49 -8.52 -5.23 -20.70
C TYR A 49 -9.10 -3.82 -20.89
N HIS A 50 -10.30 -3.74 -21.45
CA HIS A 50 -11.10 -2.52 -21.50
C HIS A 50 -12.44 -2.77 -20.80
N ALA A 51 -12.78 -1.90 -19.87
CA ALA A 51 -14.07 -1.89 -19.19
C ALA A 51 -14.91 -0.70 -19.71
N ASP A 52 -16.11 -0.96 -20.17
CA ASP A 52 -17.14 0.04 -20.49
C ASP A 52 -17.76 0.61 -19.19
N SER A 53 -16.92 1.06 -18.28
CA SER A 53 -17.32 1.54 -16.96
C SER A 53 -16.41 2.69 -16.54
N LEU A 54 -17.01 3.74 -15.98
CA LEU A 54 -16.30 4.88 -15.41
C LEU A 54 -15.71 4.60 -14.02
N PHE A 55 -15.98 3.43 -13.46
CA PHE A 55 -15.38 3.03 -12.20
C PHE A 55 -13.91 2.68 -12.42
N SER A 56 -13.07 3.11 -11.50
CA SER A 56 -11.66 2.75 -11.51
C SER A 56 -11.52 1.24 -11.45
N ALA A 57 -11.02 0.62 -12.52
CA ALA A 57 -10.68 -0.79 -12.48
C ALA A 57 -9.50 -1.00 -11.53
N PHE A 58 -9.67 -1.88 -10.55
CA PHE A 58 -8.64 -2.23 -9.59
C PHE A 58 -8.12 -3.64 -9.90
N PRO A 59 -6.88 -3.79 -10.40
CA PRO A 59 -6.26 -5.08 -10.60
C PRO A 59 -5.57 -5.56 -9.31
N PHE A 60 -5.75 -6.84 -8.98
CA PHE A 60 -5.00 -7.56 -7.96
C PHE A 60 -4.79 -9.01 -8.40
N ALA A 61 -3.86 -9.73 -7.79
CA ALA A 61 -3.60 -11.11 -8.16
C ALA A 61 -3.43 -12.00 -6.93
N THR A 62 -3.80 -13.26 -7.11
CA THR A 62 -3.39 -14.39 -6.29
C THR A 62 -2.32 -15.18 -7.04
N GLU A 63 -1.84 -16.29 -6.49
CA GLU A 63 -0.76 -17.10 -7.08
C GLU A 63 -1.02 -17.47 -8.56
N ASP A 64 -2.25 -17.79 -8.93
CA ASP A 64 -2.60 -18.30 -10.25
C ASP A 64 -3.57 -17.45 -11.07
N THR A 65 -4.16 -16.41 -10.49
CA THR A 65 -5.27 -15.66 -11.08
C THR A 65 -5.11 -14.16 -10.90
N LEU A 66 -5.21 -13.41 -12.00
CA LEU A 66 -5.37 -11.95 -11.96
C LEU A 66 -6.85 -11.61 -11.88
N TYR A 67 -7.20 -10.77 -10.95
CA TYR A 67 -8.54 -10.23 -10.77
C TYR A 67 -8.62 -8.78 -11.21
N ILE A 68 -9.72 -8.40 -11.86
CA ILE A 68 -10.02 -7.00 -12.19
C ILE A 68 -11.42 -6.68 -11.68
N VAL A 69 -11.48 -5.71 -10.83
CA VAL A 69 -12.72 -5.15 -10.35
C VAL A 69 -13.06 -3.92 -11.18
N ALA A 70 -14.16 -3.99 -11.97
CA ALA A 70 -14.56 -2.92 -12.88
C ALA A 70 -16.10 -2.90 -13.02
N GLY A 71 -16.83 -2.60 -11.93
CA GLY A 71 -18.30 -2.76 -11.87
C GLY A 71 -18.76 -4.21 -11.76
N LYS A 72 -17.85 -5.14 -11.92
CA LYS A 72 -17.95 -6.59 -11.74
C LYS A 72 -16.58 -7.14 -11.44
N LEU A 73 -16.48 -8.32 -10.90
CA LEU A 73 -15.21 -8.99 -10.65
C LEU A 73 -14.94 -10.01 -11.78
N LEU A 74 -13.82 -9.82 -12.46
CA LEU A 74 -13.33 -10.71 -13.52
C LEU A 74 -12.07 -11.43 -13.05
N ALA A 75 -12.02 -12.75 -13.19
CA ALA A 75 -10.90 -13.59 -12.86
C ALA A 75 -10.21 -14.10 -14.15
N PHE A 76 -8.98 -13.73 -14.39
CA PHE A 76 -8.15 -14.10 -15.54
C PHE A 76 -7.11 -15.11 -15.09
N PRO A 77 -7.15 -16.38 -15.53
CA PRO A 77 -6.08 -17.32 -15.21
C PRO A 77 -4.71 -16.83 -15.73
N LEU A 78 -3.69 -16.78 -14.91
CA LEU A 78 -2.34 -16.35 -15.32
C LEU A 78 -1.72 -17.32 -16.34
N ALA A 79 -2.12 -18.58 -16.33
CA ALA A 79 -1.75 -19.57 -17.33
C ALA A 79 -2.42 -19.35 -18.71
N GLY A 80 -3.32 -18.37 -18.83
CA GLY A 80 -4.09 -18.08 -20.03
C GLY A 80 -5.46 -18.77 -20.05
N GLY A 81 -6.38 -18.24 -20.84
CA GLY A 81 -7.75 -18.72 -20.97
C GLY A 81 -8.77 -17.57 -20.96
N ALA A 82 -10.04 -17.92 -21.09
CA ALA A 82 -11.12 -16.93 -20.99
C ALA A 82 -11.32 -16.50 -19.53
N PRO A 83 -11.61 -15.21 -19.27
CA PRO A 83 -11.91 -14.77 -17.93
C PRO A 83 -13.24 -15.36 -17.44
N ARG A 84 -13.32 -15.57 -16.13
CA ARG A 84 -14.54 -15.94 -15.42
C ARG A 84 -15.11 -14.70 -14.74
N GLU A 85 -16.38 -14.43 -14.89
CA GLU A 85 -17.09 -13.43 -14.10
C GLU A 85 -17.51 -14.03 -12.76
N ILE A 86 -17.20 -13.34 -11.68
CA ILE A 86 -17.63 -13.69 -10.33
C ILE A 86 -18.72 -12.70 -9.94
N PRO A 87 -19.91 -13.19 -9.50
CA PRO A 87 -20.96 -12.32 -9.03
C PRO A 87 -20.45 -11.44 -7.89
N TYR A 88 -20.57 -10.14 -8.07
CA TYR A 88 -20.07 -9.17 -7.13
C TYR A 88 -20.91 -7.90 -7.21
N ASP A 89 -21.42 -7.47 -6.07
CA ASP A 89 -22.21 -6.24 -5.97
C ASP A 89 -21.28 -5.12 -5.51
N SER A 90 -20.99 -4.19 -6.42
CA SER A 90 -19.92 -3.20 -6.27
C SER A 90 -20.43 -1.78 -6.07
N ASP A 91 -21.70 -1.57 -5.70
CA ASP A 91 -22.30 -0.25 -5.73
C ASP A 91 -21.70 0.77 -4.71
N GLU A 92 -20.90 0.31 -3.74
CA GLU A 92 -20.29 1.19 -2.73
C GLU A 92 -18.85 0.78 -2.41
N TRP A 93 -17.86 1.43 -3.05
CA TRP A 93 -16.44 1.16 -2.84
C TRP A 93 -15.72 2.28 -2.12
N VAL A 94 -14.88 1.92 -1.16
CA VAL A 94 -13.87 2.83 -0.64
C VAL A 94 -12.49 2.20 -0.66
N ASP A 95 -12.33 1.00 -0.11
CA ASP A 95 -11.06 0.28 -0.10
C ASP A 95 -11.25 -1.22 -0.34
N VAL A 96 -10.25 -1.86 -0.94
CA VAL A 96 -10.21 -3.28 -1.23
C VAL A 96 -8.93 -3.87 -0.70
N LEU A 97 -9.06 -4.88 0.15
CA LEU A 97 -7.97 -5.75 0.57
C LEU A 97 -8.23 -7.17 0.07
N TYR A 98 -7.20 -7.96 -0.03
CA TYR A 98 -7.34 -9.33 -0.53
C TYR A 98 -6.25 -10.24 0.04
N ASP A 99 -6.57 -11.52 0.07
CA ASP A 99 -5.61 -12.61 0.27
C ASP A 99 -5.84 -13.69 -0.82
N GLU A 100 -5.20 -14.83 -0.67
CA GLU A 100 -5.31 -15.94 -1.64
C GLU A 100 -6.74 -16.50 -1.79
N GLN A 101 -7.60 -16.29 -0.81
CA GLN A 101 -8.95 -16.86 -0.78
C GLN A 101 -10.06 -15.82 -0.88
N TYR A 102 -9.86 -14.64 -0.32
CA TYR A 102 -10.94 -13.67 -0.14
C TYR A 102 -10.60 -12.28 -0.66
N LEU A 103 -11.62 -11.62 -1.18
CA LEU A 103 -11.64 -10.18 -1.39
C LEU A 103 -12.43 -9.54 -0.26
N TYR A 104 -11.84 -8.55 0.40
CA TYR A 104 -12.46 -7.78 1.47
C TYR A 104 -12.79 -6.40 0.93
N SER A 105 -14.06 -6.06 0.83
CA SER A 105 -14.49 -4.72 0.49
C SER A 105 -14.91 -3.97 1.75
N ILE A 106 -14.46 -2.74 1.86
CA ILE A 106 -14.67 -1.90 3.01
C ILE A 106 -15.39 -0.64 2.57
N SER A 107 -16.54 -0.35 3.15
CA SER A 107 -17.23 0.91 2.95
C SER A 107 -17.09 1.79 4.19
N SER A 108 -16.63 3.03 4.00
CA SER A 108 -16.66 4.03 5.06
C SER A 108 -18.08 4.60 5.17
N VAL A 109 -18.66 4.57 6.35
CA VAL A 109 -19.94 5.24 6.61
C VAL A 109 -19.66 6.52 7.38
N THR A 110 -19.77 7.65 6.68
CA THR A 110 -19.99 9.03 7.17
C THR A 110 -19.11 9.63 8.26
N ALA A 111 -18.15 8.92 8.84
CA ALA A 111 -17.19 9.54 9.75
C ALA A 111 -15.76 9.33 9.22
N PRO A 112 -14.84 10.30 9.40
CA PRO A 112 -13.55 10.33 8.69
C PRO A 112 -12.61 9.17 9.02
N TYR A 113 -12.97 8.27 9.91
CA TYR A 113 -12.11 7.16 10.35
C TYR A 113 -12.89 5.92 10.79
N ALA A 114 -14.14 5.76 10.36
CA ALA A 114 -14.94 4.63 10.79
C ALA A 114 -15.32 3.77 9.59
N TYR A 115 -14.79 2.56 9.55
CA TYR A 115 -15.28 1.52 8.66
C TYR A 115 -16.35 0.75 9.43
N THR A 116 -17.59 0.83 8.99
CA THR A 116 -18.71 0.22 9.72
C THR A 116 -19.33 -0.95 9.02
N GLN A 117 -19.03 -1.12 7.73
CA GLN A 117 -19.58 -2.20 6.92
C GLN A 117 -18.53 -2.72 5.94
N GLY A 118 -18.56 -4.02 5.72
CA GLY A 118 -17.72 -4.67 4.75
C GLY A 118 -18.34 -5.98 4.27
N GLN A 119 -17.89 -6.41 3.11
CA GLN A 119 -18.22 -7.71 2.54
C GLN A 119 -16.94 -8.49 2.35
N ARG A 120 -16.99 -9.78 2.58
CA ARG A 120 -15.94 -10.72 2.28
C ARG A 120 -16.44 -11.67 1.20
N LEU A 121 -15.83 -11.64 0.05
CA LEU A 121 -16.17 -12.47 -1.09
C LEU A 121 -15.18 -13.61 -1.21
N ASP A 122 -15.66 -14.84 -1.23
CA ASP A 122 -14.84 -15.99 -1.57
C ASP A 122 -14.54 -15.97 -3.10
N LEU A 123 -13.26 -15.84 -3.44
CA LEU A 123 -12.78 -15.69 -4.82
C LEU A 123 -13.02 -16.94 -5.68
N GLN A 124 -13.11 -18.12 -5.06
CA GLN A 124 -13.35 -19.38 -5.76
C GLN A 124 -14.82 -19.60 -6.04
N THR A 125 -15.67 -19.42 -5.03
CA THR A 125 -17.10 -19.75 -5.10
C THR A 125 -17.96 -18.58 -5.55
N GLY A 126 -17.53 -17.33 -5.29
CA GLY A 126 -18.31 -16.13 -5.47
C GLY A 126 -19.34 -15.92 -4.36
N GLU A 127 -19.23 -16.66 -3.25
CA GLU A 127 -20.11 -16.49 -2.11
C GLU A 127 -19.71 -15.27 -1.29
N THR A 128 -20.68 -14.38 -1.04
CA THR A 128 -20.49 -13.25 -0.14
C THR A 128 -20.71 -13.68 1.30
N LEU A 129 -19.71 -13.48 2.13
CA LEU A 129 -19.69 -13.84 3.54
C LEU A 129 -19.74 -12.58 4.41
N PRO A 130 -20.47 -12.60 5.52
CA PRO A 130 -20.42 -11.48 6.46
C PRO A 130 -19.04 -11.41 7.14
N TRP A 131 -18.60 -10.22 7.42
CA TRP A 131 -17.52 -9.97 8.34
C TRP A 131 -17.90 -8.83 9.28
N ASN A 132 -17.27 -8.81 10.45
CA ASN A 132 -17.53 -7.80 11.45
C ASN A 132 -16.26 -6.99 11.68
N ILE A 133 -16.35 -5.67 11.51
CA ILE A 133 -15.29 -4.75 11.86
C ILE A 133 -15.54 -4.27 13.30
N PRO A 134 -14.55 -4.31 14.19
CA PRO A 134 -14.75 -3.99 15.59
C PRO A 134 -14.90 -2.49 15.85
N GLY A 135 -16.12 -1.97 15.73
CA GLY A 135 -16.46 -0.61 16.15
C GLY A 135 -16.19 0.49 15.12
N GLU A 136 -16.72 1.66 15.40
CA GLU A 136 -16.80 2.82 14.49
C GLU A 136 -15.45 3.53 14.25
N THR A 137 -14.44 3.24 15.07
CA THR A 137 -13.11 3.87 15.02
C THR A 137 -12.01 2.94 14.54
N THR A 138 -12.37 1.93 13.75
CA THR A 138 -11.43 0.92 13.28
C THR A 138 -11.07 1.13 11.81
N ASN A 139 -9.78 1.25 11.53
CA ASN A 139 -9.22 1.15 10.19
C ASN A 139 -8.69 -0.26 9.96
N VAL A 140 -8.98 -0.84 8.80
CA VAL A 140 -8.37 -2.08 8.35
C VAL A 140 -7.25 -1.72 7.39
N LEU A 141 -6.04 -2.15 7.69
CA LEU A 141 -4.82 -1.73 7.00
C LEU A 141 -4.32 -2.79 6.03
N ASP A 142 -4.51 -4.07 6.38
CA ASP A 142 -3.97 -5.19 5.61
C ASP A 142 -4.67 -6.49 5.97
N VAL A 143 -4.40 -7.54 5.19
CA VAL A 143 -4.80 -8.92 5.44
C VAL A 143 -3.56 -9.81 5.45
N VAL A 144 -3.28 -10.45 6.57
CA VAL A 144 -2.11 -11.30 6.76
C VAL A 144 -2.54 -12.66 7.29
N ASN A 145 -2.28 -13.72 6.52
CA ASN A 145 -2.66 -15.10 6.88
C ASN A 145 -4.15 -15.23 7.27
N GLY A 146 -5.05 -14.56 6.55
CA GLY A 146 -6.50 -14.60 6.82
C GLY A 146 -6.93 -13.79 8.05
N GLN A 147 -6.05 -13.00 8.66
CA GLN A 147 -6.34 -12.08 9.74
C GLN A 147 -6.18 -10.64 9.28
N LEU A 148 -7.03 -9.75 9.79
CA LEU A 148 -6.95 -8.33 9.47
C LEU A 148 -5.93 -7.65 10.39
N VAL A 149 -5.06 -6.85 9.81
CA VAL A 149 -4.27 -5.85 10.55
C VAL A 149 -5.17 -4.63 10.75
N THR A 150 -5.54 -4.34 11.97
CA THR A 150 -6.44 -3.23 12.29
C THR A 150 -5.77 -2.19 13.15
N CYS A 151 -6.11 -0.91 12.94
CA CYS A 151 -5.79 0.19 13.83
C CYS A 151 -7.08 0.74 14.42
N ARG A 152 -7.19 0.73 15.74
CA ARG A 152 -8.36 1.25 16.46
C ARG A 152 -8.00 2.49 17.25
N ILE A 153 -8.96 3.42 17.33
CA ILE A 153 -8.86 4.56 18.22
C ILE A 153 -9.74 4.25 19.45
N LEU A 154 -9.09 4.08 20.58
CA LEU A 154 -9.75 3.84 21.87
C LEU A 154 -9.68 5.10 22.72
N SER A 155 -10.80 5.55 23.27
CA SER A 155 -10.82 6.74 24.09
C SER A 155 -11.65 6.53 25.36
N ASP A 156 -11.06 6.93 26.48
CA ASP A 156 -11.77 7.06 27.77
C ASP A 156 -12.36 8.47 27.95
N SER A 157 -12.39 9.28 26.88
CA SER A 157 -12.90 10.62 26.94
C SER A 157 -14.39 10.63 27.30
N PRO A 158 -14.85 11.49 28.23
CA PRO A 158 -16.27 11.70 28.44
C PRO A 158 -16.96 12.42 27.26
N VAL A 159 -16.17 12.93 26.31
CA VAL A 159 -16.67 13.53 25.05
C VAL A 159 -16.94 12.37 24.09
N PRO A 160 -18.17 12.23 23.57
CA PRO A 160 -18.47 11.20 22.59
C PRO A 160 -17.67 11.42 21.33
N PHE A 161 -17.48 10.34 20.56
CA PHE A 161 -16.93 10.44 19.21
C PHE A 161 -17.75 11.45 18.41
N PRO A 162 -17.13 12.47 17.80
CA PRO A 162 -17.88 13.52 17.11
C PRO A 162 -18.64 12.95 15.91
N GLU A 163 -19.92 13.31 15.81
CA GLU A 163 -20.73 12.98 14.63
C GLU A 163 -20.28 13.76 13.38
N ASP A 164 -19.55 14.87 13.58
CA ASP A 164 -18.97 15.68 12.51
C ASP A 164 -17.49 15.34 12.32
N SER A 165 -17.00 15.50 11.12
CA SER A 165 -15.70 15.07 10.56
C SER A 165 -14.42 15.53 11.29
N GLU A 166 -14.49 16.26 12.38
CA GLU A 166 -13.33 16.72 13.13
C GLU A 166 -13.34 16.11 14.55
N MET A 167 -12.39 15.23 14.80
CA MET A 167 -12.14 14.77 16.16
C MET A 167 -11.67 15.95 17.00
N SER A 168 -12.39 16.22 18.10
CA SER A 168 -11.98 17.30 19.00
C SER A 168 -10.64 16.96 19.68
N ASP A 169 -9.80 17.96 19.91
CA ASP A 169 -8.54 17.79 20.67
C ASP A 169 -8.79 17.13 22.03
N ALA A 170 -9.92 17.42 22.67
CA ALA A 170 -10.30 16.83 23.95
C ALA A 170 -10.57 15.32 23.85
N PHE A 171 -11.09 14.84 22.72
CA PHE A 171 -11.25 13.41 22.47
C PHE A 171 -9.88 12.77 22.23
N LEU A 172 -9.07 13.33 21.35
CA LEU A 172 -7.77 12.80 20.94
C LEU A 172 -6.74 12.79 22.07
N GLN A 173 -6.77 13.79 22.99
CA GLN A 173 -5.89 13.84 24.15
C GLN A 173 -6.04 12.65 25.10
N ASN A 174 -7.19 11.98 25.08
CA ASN A 174 -7.48 10.81 25.91
C ASN A 174 -7.60 9.53 25.08
N SER A 175 -7.12 9.56 23.83
CA SER A 175 -7.23 8.43 22.91
C SER A 175 -5.90 7.68 22.79
N LEU A 176 -6.01 6.38 22.57
CA LEU A 176 -4.92 5.48 22.22
C LEU A 176 -5.12 5.01 20.78
N CYS A 177 -4.01 4.90 20.04
CA CYS A 177 -3.94 4.07 18.86
C CYS A 177 -3.61 2.65 19.30
N GLU A 178 -4.41 1.68 18.90
CA GLU A 178 -4.15 0.28 19.15
C GLU A 178 -4.17 -0.51 17.82
N PHE A 179 -3.07 -1.20 17.55
CA PHE A 179 -2.94 -2.09 16.41
C PHE A 179 -3.13 -3.52 16.88
N ASP A 180 -3.98 -4.25 16.16
CA ASP A 180 -4.31 -5.63 16.47
C ASP A 180 -4.27 -6.51 15.21
N LEU A 181 -3.99 -7.80 15.39
CA LEU A 181 -4.51 -8.82 14.49
C LEU A 181 -5.93 -9.15 14.91
N THR A 182 -6.86 -9.10 13.96
CA THR A 182 -8.29 -9.24 14.20
C THR A 182 -8.84 -10.38 13.34
N ASP A 183 -9.64 -11.25 13.94
CA ASP A 183 -10.34 -12.29 13.19
C ASP A 183 -11.41 -11.67 12.30
N ALA A 184 -11.31 -11.89 10.98
CA ALA A 184 -12.19 -11.29 9.99
C ALA A 184 -13.66 -11.70 10.10
N VAL A 185 -13.96 -12.86 10.71
CA VAL A 185 -15.32 -13.38 10.84
C VAL A 185 -16.03 -12.77 12.03
N THR A 186 -15.34 -12.72 13.15
CA THR A 186 -15.92 -12.31 14.44
C THR A 186 -15.69 -10.85 14.78
N GLY A 187 -14.74 -10.18 14.08
CA GLY A 187 -14.28 -8.83 14.40
C GLY A 187 -13.58 -8.72 15.75
N LYS A 188 -13.12 -9.83 16.32
CA LYS A 188 -12.47 -9.84 17.63
C LYS A 188 -10.96 -9.77 17.48
N PRO A 189 -10.28 -8.95 18.28
CA PRO A 189 -8.83 -8.98 18.37
C PRO A 189 -8.34 -10.37 18.80
N VAL A 190 -7.40 -10.92 18.04
CA VAL A 190 -6.72 -12.19 18.32
C VAL A 190 -5.42 -11.92 19.05
N GLN A 191 -4.70 -10.89 18.61
CA GLN A 191 -3.42 -10.50 19.18
C GLN A 191 -3.29 -8.98 19.15
N LYS A 192 -2.94 -8.40 20.29
CA LYS A 192 -2.54 -7.00 20.37
C LYS A 192 -1.09 -6.87 19.91
N LEU A 193 -0.87 -6.00 18.94
CA LEU A 193 0.44 -5.75 18.34
C LEU A 193 1.15 -4.57 19.01
N LEU A 194 0.48 -3.43 19.06
CA LEU A 194 1.05 -2.17 19.51
C LEU A 194 -0.05 -1.27 20.08
N SER A 195 0.27 -0.45 21.06
CA SER A 195 -0.66 0.56 21.58
C SER A 195 0.12 1.74 22.13
N TYR A 196 -0.27 2.96 21.74
CA TYR A 196 0.35 4.19 22.18
C TYR A 196 -0.66 5.34 22.17
N PRO A 197 -0.42 6.45 22.93
CA PRO A 197 -1.28 7.63 22.90
C PRO A 197 -1.41 8.19 21.49
N TRP A 198 -2.59 8.70 21.12
CA TRP A 198 -2.85 9.27 19.78
C TRP A 198 -1.77 10.27 19.34
N TYR A 199 -1.35 11.14 20.23
CA TYR A 199 -0.29 12.13 19.94
C TYR A 199 1.12 11.57 20.00
N GLY A 200 1.28 10.24 20.08
CA GLY A 200 2.56 9.55 20.20
C GLY A 200 2.98 9.31 21.64
N GLU A 201 3.88 8.35 21.82
CA GLU A 201 4.54 8.11 23.09
C GLU A 201 5.42 9.29 23.45
N ASP A 202 5.32 9.76 24.68
CA ASP A 202 6.03 10.93 25.19
C ASP A 202 6.84 10.52 26.42
N ASP A 203 8.16 10.48 26.27
CA ASP A 203 9.09 10.20 27.37
C ASP A 203 9.63 11.48 28.05
N GLY A 204 9.07 12.65 27.71
CA GLY A 204 9.51 13.97 28.19
C GLY A 204 10.69 14.56 27.43
N THR A 205 11.28 13.82 26.51
CA THR A 205 12.39 14.29 25.64
C THR A 205 12.06 14.14 24.17
N MET A 206 11.22 13.18 23.81
CA MET A 206 10.90 12.81 22.45
C MET A 206 9.46 12.28 22.37
N ARG A 207 8.81 12.49 21.23
CA ARG A 207 7.53 11.90 20.88
C ARG A 207 7.72 10.86 19.79
N THR A 208 7.11 9.67 19.97
CA THR A 208 7.17 8.58 19.00
C THR A 208 5.77 8.20 18.53
N SER A 209 5.58 8.14 17.21
CA SER A 209 4.37 7.65 16.55
C SER A 209 4.71 6.52 15.60
N TYR A 210 3.77 5.59 15.40
CA TYR A 210 3.98 4.42 14.54
C TYR A 210 2.96 4.36 13.41
N TYR A 211 3.40 3.88 12.25
CA TYR A 211 2.57 3.68 11.07
C TYR A 211 2.88 2.32 10.47
N TYR A 212 1.85 1.60 10.09
CA TYR A 212 2.00 0.31 9.43
C TYR A 212 2.67 0.46 8.06
N LEU A 213 3.69 -0.35 7.77
CA LEU A 213 4.41 -0.38 6.50
C LEU A 213 3.97 -1.53 5.61
N GLY A 214 3.61 -2.68 6.21
CA GLY A 214 3.31 -3.91 5.49
C GLY A 214 3.85 -5.14 6.22
N HIS A 215 3.90 -6.27 5.53
CA HIS A 215 4.34 -7.54 6.08
C HIS A 215 5.32 -8.28 5.17
N ASN A 216 6.03 -9.25 5.75
CA ASN A 216 6.76 -10.28 5.02
C ASN A 216 6.47 -11.62 5.70
N GLY A 217 5.73 -12.49 5.01
CA GLY A 217 5.13 -13.67 5.63
C GLY A 217 4.23 -13.29 6.79
N SER A 218 4.56 -13.75 8.01
CA SER A 218 3.81 -13.42 9.23
C SER A 218 4.42 -12.28 10.05
N ASP A 219 5.54 -11.72 9.62
CA ASP A 219 6.21 -10.64 10.33
C ASP A 219 5.66 -9.28 9.87
N LEU A 220 5.30 -8.42 10.81
CA LEU A 220 4.67 -7.12 10.59
C LEU A 220 5.66 -6.00 10.83
N TYR A 221 5.66 -4.99 9.97
CA TYR A 221 6.59 -3.88 10.01
C TYR A 221 5.88 -2.55 10.20
N PHE A 222 6.39 -1.74 11.13
CA PHE A 222 5.86 -0.41 11.44
C PHE A 222 6.99 0.60 11.38
N SER A 223 6.80 1.72 10.70
CA SER A 223 7.72 2.85 10.81
C SER A 223 7.46 3.62 12.10
N GLY A 224 8.50 3.86 12.88
CA GLY A 224 8.49 4.73 14.05
C GLY A 224 9.09 6.09 13.69
N TYR A 225 8.32 7.16 13.94
CA TYR A 225 8.79 8.53 13.78
C TYR A 225 9.07 9.13 15.16
N HIS A 226 10.32 9.52 15.37
CA HIS A 226 10.82 10.08 16.62
C HIS A 226 11.04 11.57 16.46
N THR A 227 10.29 12.38 17.21
CA THR A 227 10.32 13.85 17.17
C THR A 227 10.84 14.38 18.50
N PRO A 228 12.14 14.73 18.63
CA PRO A 228 12.70 15.32 19.83
C PRO A 228 12.14 16.72 20.09
N TYR A 229 11.93 17.09 21.37
CA TYR A 229 11.48 18.43 21.74
C TYR A 229 12.61 19.49 21.66
N ALA A 230 13.86 19.04 21.72
CA ALA A 230 15.00 19.94 21.79
C ALA A 230 15.58 20.34 20.42
N THR A 231 15.21 19.64 19.36
CA THR A 231 15.75 19.84 18.00
C THR A 231 14.63 19.69 16.97
N ASP A 232 14.85 20.27 15.79
CA ASP A 232 13.97 20.03 14.63
C ASP A 232 14.36 18.77 13.85
N GLN A 233 15.33 17.99 14.34
CA GLN A 233 15.77 16.76 13.71
C GLN A 233 14.87 15.61 14.10
N HIS A 234 14.36 14.91 13.08
CA HIS A 234 13.61 13.68 13.26
C HIS A 234 14.53 12.47 13.08
N SER A 235 14.18 11.37 13.69
CA SER A 235 14.78 10.08 13.37
C SER A 235 13.68 9.06 13.05
N VAL A 236 14.04 8.07 12.27
CA VAL A 236 13.13 7.00 11.91
C VAL A 236 13.71 5.66 12.33
N SER A 237 12.82 4.82 12.85
CA SER A 237 13.11 3.41 13.12
C SER A 237 12.08 2.54 12.41
N VAL A 238 12.34 1.25 12.36
CA VAL A 238 11.33 0.26 11.99
C VAL A 238 11.19 -0.71 13.14
N LEU A 239 9.95 -0.88 13.61
CA LEU A 239 9.58 -1.91 14.55
C LEU A 239 9.10 -3.12 13.77
N CYS A 240 9.79 -4.26 13.92
CA CYS A 240 9.35 -5.54 13.41
C CYS A 240 8.69 -6.32 14.52
N ILE A 241 7.44 -6.74 14.33
CA ILE A 241 6.70 -7.62 15.24
C ILE A 241 6.65 -8.99 14.60
N ARG A 242 7.35 -9.96 15.20
CA ARG A 242 7.43 -11.34 14.74
C ARG A 242 6.12 -12.09 15.03
N SER A 243 5.91 -13.20 14.32
CA SER A 243 4.75 -14.08 14.51
C SER A 243 4.62 -14.65 15.93
N ASP A 244 5.72 -14.75 16.67
CA ASP A 244 5.72 -15.19 18.09
C ASP A 244 5.48 -14.03 19.07
N GLY A 245 5.27 -12.80 18.58
CA GLY A 245 5.05 -11.59 19.35
C GLY A 245 6.33 -10.91 19.83
N THR A 246 7.51 -11.41 19.49
CA THR A 246 8.76 -10.70 19.78
C THR A 246 8.87 -9.44 18.92
N GLN A 247 9.50 -8.40 19.47
CA GLN A 247 9.63 -7.10 18.84
C GLN A 247 11.10 -6.74 18.68
N ASP A 248 11.48 -6.39 17.46
CA ASP A 248 12.82 -5.91 17.13
C ASP A 248 12.72 -4.48 16.60
N ALA A 249 13.42 -3.54 17.23
CA ALA A 249 13.52 -2.17 16.77
C ALA A 249 14.82 -1.96 15.97
N LEU A 250 14.68 -1.41 14.76
CA LEU A 250 15.77 -1.14 13.85
C LEU A 250 15.90 0.37 13.67
N ASP A 251 16.96 0.99 14.20
CA ASP A 251 17.25 2.41 14.01
C ASP A 251 17.87 2.59 12.61
N LEU A 252 17.23 3.38 11.74
CA LEU A 252 17.64 3.48 10.35
C LEU A 252 18.36 4.79 10.02
N ALA A 253 17.74 5.95 10.25
CA ALA A 253 18.30 7.25 9.85
C ALA A 253 17.73 8.42 10.64
N GLU A 254 18.48 9.53 10.67
CA GLU A 254 18.06 10.84 11.17
C GLU A 254 17.59 11.74 10.03
N ASP A 255 16.62 12.63 10.28
CA ASP A 255 16.03 13.60 9.33
C ASP A 255 15.45 13.00 8.04
N TRP A 256 15.03 11.76 8.09
CA TRP A 256 14.54 11.02 6.94
C TRP A 256 13.13 10.47 7.18
N ASN A 257 12.43 10.18 6.09
CA ASN A 257 11.19 9.42 6.12
C ASN A 257 11.48 7.95 5.83
N CYS A 258 10.57 7.08 6.24
CA CYS A 258 10.66 5.65 5.99
C CYS A 258 9.52 5.18 5.09
N SER A 259 9.83 4.23 4.24
CA SER A 259 8.91 3.48 3.40
C SER A 259 9.47 2.08 3.17
N ALA A 260 8.81 1.29 2.33
CA ALA A 260 9.28 -0.04 1.95
C ALA A 260 9.13 -0.24 0.45
N LEU A 261 9.88 -1.20 -0.10
CA LEU A 261 9.66 -1.77 -1.42
C LEU A 261 9.05 -3.15 -1.23
N ASP A 262 7.94 -3.37 -1.87
CA ASP A 262 7.17 -4.60 -1.81
C ASP A 262 7.08 -5.28 -3.19
N LEU A 263 6.75 -6.54 -3.20
CA LEU A 263 6.34 -7.31 -4.37
C LEU A 263 5.27 -8.31 -3.94
N ASP A 264 4.17 -8.39 -4.69
CA ASP A 264 3.05 -9.29 -4.40
C ASP A 264 2.52 -9.14 -2.95
N ALA A 265 2.39 -7.87 -2.49
CA ALA A 265 1.99 -7.46 -1.15
C ALA A 265 2.99 -7.80 -0.02
N GLU A 266 4.13 -8.43 -0.32
CA GLU A 266 5.16 -8.72 0.67
C GLU A 266 6.32 -7.72 0.60
N LEU A 267 6.76 -7.23 1.76
CA LEU A 267 7.92 -6.35 1.87
C LEU A 267 9.21 -7.09 1.46
N ARG A 268 10.04 -6.40 0.68
CA ARG A 268 11.34 -6.91 0.21
C ARG A 268 12.50 -6.14 0.82
N TRP A 269 12.42 -4.81 0.80
CA TRP A 269 13.42 -3.91 1.36
C TRP A 269 12.76 -2.79 2.15
N LEU A 270 13.48 -2.30 3.15
CA LEU A 270 13.18 -1.04 3.82
C LEU A 270 13.93 0.09 3.12
N MET A 271 13.34 1.26 3.06
CA MET A 271 13.91 2.43 2.42
C MET A 271 13.72 3.66 3.29
N THR A 272 14.79 4.42 3.49
CA THR A 272 14.70 5.77 4.02
C THR A 272 14.96 6.79 2.91
N TYR A 273 14.29 7.93 2.98
CA TYR A 273 14.45 9.01 2.00
C TYR A 273 14.30 10.38 2.65
N ASN A 274 15.02 11.37 2.14
CA ASN A 274 14.92 12.74 2.62
C ASN A 274 13.59 13.39 2.16
N SER A 275 13.22 14.52 2.78
CA SER A 275 11.93 15.20 2.55
C SER A 275 11.67 15.55 1.07
N ASP A 276 12.73 15.77 0.28
CA ASP A 276 12.62 16.11 -1.14
C ASP A 276 12.59 14.88 -2.06
N MET A 277 12.68 13.67 -1.50
CA MET A 277 12.82 12.41 -2.25
C MET A 277 13.96 12.45 -3.28
N THR A 278 15.08 13.05 -2.89
CA THR A 278 16.26 13.18 -3.75
C THR A 278 17.39 12.23 -3.39
N ALA A 279 17.33 11.63 -2.21
CA ALA A 279 18.31 10.67 -1.71
C ALA A 279 17.58 9.52 -1.02
N PHE A 280 18.07 8.32 -1.24
CA PHE A 280 17.49 7.07 -0.75
C PHE A 280 18.57 6.20 -0.14
N THR A 281 18.30 5.60 1.00
CA THR A 281 19.12 4.52 1.57
C THR A 281 18.24 3.28 1.75
N LEU A 282 18.77 2.14 1.34
CA LEU A 282 18.06 0.86 1.35
C LEU A 282 18.68 -0.07 2.37
N TYR A 283 17.79 -0.84 2.99
CA TYR A 283 18.13 -1.81 4.03
C TYR A 283 17.40 -3.13 3.75
N ASP A 284 17.99 -4.23 4.21
CA ASP A 284 17.24 -5.48 4.30
C ASP A 284 16.19 -5.42 5.44
N LEU A 285 15.38 -6.46 5.54
CA LEU A 285 14.35 -6.57 6.57
C LEU A 285 14.92 -6.83 7.99
N GLN A 286 16.22 -6.96 8.13
CA GLN A 286 16.96 -7.02 9.39
C GLN A 286 17.61 -5.69 9.77
N GLY A 287 17.44 -4.64 8.95
CA GLY A 287 18.00 -3.31 9.16
C GLY A 287 19.46 -3.15 8.72
N ASN A 288 20.04 -4.14 8.04
CA ASN A 288 21.38 -4.00 7.50
C ASN A 288 21.35 -3.10 6.25
N ARG A 289 22.18 -2.09 6.24
CA ARG A 289 22.30 -1.19 5.08
C ARG A 289 22.80 -1.94 3.86
N LEU A 290 22.03 -1.93 2.79
CA LEU A 290 22.37 -2.54 1.50
C LEU A 290 23.11 -1.55 0.60
N GLY A 291 22.67 -0.30 0.54
CA GLY A 291 23.25 0.71 -0.32
C GLY A 291 22.51 2.03 -0.29
N ALA A 292 22.85 2.91 -1.24
CA ALA A 292 22.20 4.21 -1.37
C ALA A 292 22.15 4.66 -2.84
N ASN A 293 21.15 5.46 -3.17
CA ASN A 293 21.02 6.08 -4.48
C ASN A 293 20.55 7.54 -4.33
N ALA A 294 20.66 8.30 -5.42
CA ALA A 294 20.18 9.67 -5.45
C ALA A 294 19.53 9.99 -6.81
N ARG A 295 18.55 10.88 -6.77
CA ARG A 295 17.83 11.33 -7.93
C ARG A 295 18.80 12.03 -8.91
N PRO A 296 18.89 11.59 -10.19
CA PRO A 296 19.70 12.22 -11.18
C PRO A 296 19.32 13.68 -11.42
N ALA A 297 20.31 14.53 -11.71
CA ALA A 297 20.04 15.90 -12.11
C ALA A 297 19.16 15.94 -13.36
N GLY A 298 18.14 16.80 -13.35
CA GLY A 298 17.21 16.97 -14.47
C GLY A 298 15.96 16.08 -14.44
N LEU A 299 15.82 15.20 -13.44
CA LEU A 299 14.56 14.51 -13.14
C LEU A 299 13.83 15.24 -12.01
N ALA A 300 12.52 15.39 -12.15
CA ALA A 300 11.62 15.85 -11.11
C ALA A 300 11.09 14.66 -10.28
N VAL A 301 10.92 13.51 -10.93
CA VAL A 301 10.48 12.26 -10.30
C VAL A 301 11.55 11.19 -10.50
N TYR A 302 11.91 10.50 -9.43
CA TYR A 302 12.79 9.34 -9.42
C TYR A 302 12.45 8.55 -8.16
N THR A 303 11.53 7.62 -8.27
CA THR A 303 10.96 6.90 -7.12
C THR A 303 11.11 5.39 -7.34
N PRO A 304 11.82 4.67 -6.48
CA PRO A 304 11.78 3.22 -6.45
C PRO A 304 10.36 2.74 -6.10
N LEU A 305 9.83 1.80 -6.86
CA LEU A 305 8.49 1.26 -6.67
C LEU A 305 8.53 -0.14 -6.06
N THR A 306 9.35 -1.03 -6.60
CA THR A 306 9.44 -2.42 -6.16
C THR A 306 10.77 -3.05 -6.55
N LEU A 307 11.06 -4.19 -5.92
CA LEU A 307 12.17 -5.10 -6.28
C LEU A 307 11.59 -6.37 -6.90
N LEU A 308 11.91 -6.62 -8.17
CA LEU A 308 11.51 -7.83 -8.88
C LEU A 308 12.32 -9.04 -8.48
N ASP A 309 11.77 -10.24 -8.65
CA ASP A 309 12.44 -11.50 -8.35
C ASP A 309 13.70 -11.74 -9.19
N ASP A 310 13.80 -11.12 -10.37
CA ASP A 310 14.99 -11.21 -11.23
C ASP A 310 16.11 -10.23 -10.81
N GLY A 311 15.96 -9.55 -9.68
CA GLY A 311 16.97 -8.65 -9.13
C GLY A 311 17.02 -7.27 -9.79
N ARG A 312 15.92 -6.79 -10.37
CA ARG A 312 15.80 -5.41 -10.87
C ARG A 312 14.89 -4.57 -9.98
N VAL A 313 15.27 -3.33 -9.77
CA VAL A 313 14.40 -2.30 -9.16
C VAL A 313 13.59 -1.64 -10.28
N VAL A 314 12.29 -1.54 -10.08
CA VAL A 314 11.40 -0.75 -10.94
C VAL A 314 11.36 0.68 -10.42
N LEU A 315 11.52 1.64 -11.31
CA LEU A 315 11.54 3.06 -11.01
C LEU A 315 10.40 3.76 -11.73
N LEU A 316 9.78 4.71 -11.05
CA LEU A 316 8.98 5.76 -11.69
C LEU A 316 9.91 6.96 -11.91
N ILE A 317 10.09 7.38 -13.16
CA ILE A 317 10.97 8.48 -13.51
C ILE A 317 10.21 9.54 -14.30
N GLY A 318 10.63 10.81 -14.18
CA GLY A 318 10.00 11.89 -14.96
C GLY A 318 10.77 13.19 -14.90
N LYS A 319 10.79 13.92 -16.01
CA LYS A 319 11.33 15.30 -16.07
C LYS A 319 10.42 16.32 -15.43
N THR A 320 9.14 15.99 -15.33
CA THR A 320 8.10 16.74 -14.61
C THR A 320 7.20 15.77 -13.87
N SER A 321 6.45 16.22 -12.88
CA SER A 321 5.45 15.39 -12.19
C SER A 321 4.27 14.98 -13.09
N ALA A 322 4.04 15.70 -14.20
CA ALA A 322 2.97 15.42 -15.14
C ALA A 322 3.40 14.48 -16.30
N SER A 323 4.67 14.16 -16.40
CA SER A 323 5.23 13.31 -17.48
C SER A 323 6.17 12.29 -16.85
N THR A 324 5.61 11.18 -16.42
CA THR A 324 6.33 10.09 -15.78
C THR A 324 6.28 8.83 -16.64
N GLN A 325 7.30 8.01 -16.53
CA GLN A 325 7.41 6.72 -17.21
C GLN A 325 8.09 5.70 -16.28
N LEU A 326 7.98 4.44 -16.63
CA LEU A 326 8.66 3.38 -15.92
C LEU A 326 10.06 3.15 -16.47
N ALA A 327 10.95 2.73 -15.58
CA ALA A 327 12.28 2.28 -15.92
C ALA A 327 12.68 1.12 -15.03
N THR A 328 13.71 0.38 -15.43
CA THR A 328 14.31 -0.67 -14.58
C THR A 328 15.81 -0.45 -14.48
N ILE A 329 16.36 -0.85 -13.35
CA ILE A 329 17.80 -0.83 -13.08
C ILE A 329 18.18 -2.10 -12.32
N PRO A 330 19.31 -2.77 -12.60
CA PRO A 330 19.79 -3.85 -11.76
C PRO A 330 19.93 -3.40 -10.30
N ALA A 331 19.49 -4.24 -9.36
CA ALA A 331 19.45 -3.90 -7.94
C ALA A 331 20.84 -3.55 -7.38
N ASP A 332 21.86 -4.31 -7.74
CA ASP A 332 23.24 -4.06 -7.36
C ASP A 332 23.77 -2.71 -7.90
N ALA A 333 23.44 -2.37 -9.15
CA ALA A 333 23.78 -1.06 -9.72
C ALA A 333 23.05 0.08 -8.98
N PHE A 334 21.76 -0.09 -8.68
CA PHE A 334 20.98 0.87 -7.93
C PHE A 334 21.58 1.11 -6.53
N LEU A 335 21.88 0.05 -5.80
CA LEU A 335 22.47 0.09 -4.45
C LEU A 335 23.85 0.75 -4.41
N ASN A 336 24.60 0.70 -5.52
CA ASN A 336 25.90 1.36 -5.68
C ASN A 336 25.80 2.79 -6.24
N GLY A 337 24.61 3.37 -6.29
CA GLY A 337 24.40 4.76 -6.70
C GLY A 337 24.41 4.99 -8.22
N SER A 338 24.33 3.93 -9.05
CA SER A 338 24.18 4.09 -10.49
C SER A 338 22.83 4.73 -10.82
N THR A 339 22.84 5.59 -11.83
CA THR A 339 21.65 6.20 -12.42
C THR A 339 21.42 5.78 -13.87
N GLU A 340 22.11 4.73 -14.30
CA GLU A 340 21.97 4.14 -15.62
C GLU A 340 20.81 3.13 -15.63
N TYR A 341 19.63 3.61 -15.94
CA TYR A 341 18.41 2.81 -16.03
C TYR A 341 18.00 2.56 -17.48
N THR A 342 17.18 1.53 -17.69
CA THR A 342 16.54 1.23 -18.97
C THR A 342 15.09 1.70 -18.91
N GLU A 343 14.75 2.67 -19.77
CA GLU A 343 13.36 3.13 -19.92
C GLU A 343 12.52 2.02 -20.55
N MET A 344 11.28 1.88 -20.08
CA MET A 344 10.33 0.92 -20.64
C MET A 344 9.52 1.59 -21.75
N GLU A 345 9.38 0.91 -22.89
CA GLU A 345 8.55 1.42 -23.98
C GLU A 345 7.07 1.29 -23.62
N PHE A 346 6.35 2.41 -23.72
CA PHE A 346 4.91 2.43 -23.61
C PHE A 346 4.32 2.20 -25.01
N VAL A 347 3.62 1.09 -25.18
CA VAL A 347 2.82 0.86 -26.39
C VAL A 347 1.39 1.29 -26.06
N GLY A 348 1.06 2.53 -26.37
CA GLY A 348 -0.29 3.09 -26.25
C GLY A 348 -1.05 3.03 -27.54
#